data_b8be5267fa678e06af333ae43ff5e70a
#
_entry.id   b8be5267fa678e06af333ae43ff5e70a
#
_cell.length_a   1.000
_cell.length_b   1.000
_cell.length_c   1.000
_cell.angle_alpha   90.00
_cell.angle_beta   90.00
_cell.angle_gamma   90.00
#
_symmetry.space_group_name_H-M   'P 1'
#
loop_
_entity.id
_entity.type
_entity.pdbx_description
1 polymer ?
#
loop_
_entity_poly.entity_id
_entity_poly.type
_entity_poly.pdbx_seq_one_letter_code
_entity_poly.pdbx_strand_id
1 'polypeptide(L)'
;KGPVKTFSKRNDKGEGQIANCLFLDNSNRIQMAFWDKDVEKHYNKLEEGQVYIISGAEIRKSNKYNNTGNSYEIICTKETLIQVADNVSSQEIKRFDINVDTIRSIEGQAINSKLTVLGFAVETPVKETIKKKDGSTIEKIVIKVADHSQNQIDVVAWGDSGGDILKVSKHDVVLLTN
;
A
#
# COMPACT_ATOMS: atom_id res chain seq x y z
N LYS A 1 -6.88 -0.49 1.61
CA LYS A 1 -7.09 0.93 1.28
C LYS A 1 -5.81 1.70 1.47
N GLY A 2 -5.44 2.59 0.50
CA GLY A 2 -4.34 3.53 0.66
C GLY A 2 -4.78 4.83 1.37
N PRO A 3 -3.88 5.75 1.70
CA PRO A 3 -4.27 7.05 2.24
C PRO A 3 -4.93 7.94 1.16
N VAL A 4 -5.84 8.81 1.59
CA VAL A 4 -6.33 9.92 0.74
C VAL A 4 -5.21 10.96 0.66
N LYS A 5 -4.85 11.34 -0.57
CA LYS A 5 -3.82 12.35 -0.84
C LYS A 5 -4.44 13.58 -1.49
N THR A 6 -4.00 14.76 -1.09
CA THR A 6 -4.34 16.02 -1.76
C THR A 6 -3.30 16.37 -2.82
N PHE A 7 -3.70 17.03 -3.87
CA PHE A 7 -2.82 17.55 -4.91
C PHE A 7 -3.34 18.87 -5.46
N SER A 8 -2.43 19.73 -5.90
CA SER A 8 -2.81 20.97 -6.58
C SER A 8 -3.23 20.69 -8.02
N LYS A 9 -4.41 21.16 -8.40
CA LYS A 9 -4.91 21.05 -9.78
C LYS A 9 -4.13 22.02 -10.68
N ARG A 10 -3.88 21.59 -11.92
CA ARG A 10 -3.24 22.47 -12.92
C ARG A 10 -4.08 23.72 -13.17
N ASN A 11 -3.41 24.86 -13.40
CA ASN A 11 -4.02 26.16 -13.72
C ASN A 11 -4.86 26.77 -12.58
N ASP A 12 -4.36 26.72 -11.35
CA ASP A 12 -4.96 27.35 -10.15
C ASP A 12 -6.45 26.99 -9.91
N LYS A 13 -6.85 25.79 -10.36
CA LYS A 13 -8.22 25.26 -10.15
C LYS A 13 -8.45 24.69 -8.74
N GLY A 14 -7.62 25.09 -7.78
CA GLY A 14 -7.72 24.66 -6.39
C GLY A 14 -7.10 23.29 -6.13
N GLU A 15 -7.47 22.69 -5.01
CA GLU A 15 -7.00 21.38 -4.58
C GLU A 15 -7.91 20.26 -5.06
N GLY A 16 -7.33 19.10 -5.29
CA GLY A 16 -8.02 17.85 -5.58
C GLY A 16 -7.63 16.77 -4.59
N GLN A 17 -8.41 15.70 -4.57
CA GLN A 17 -8.14 14.51 -3.78
C GLN A 17 -8.00 13.29 -4.67
N ILE A 18 -7.13 12.38 -4.27
CA ILE A 18 -6.98 11.07 -4.89
C ILE A 18 -6.81 10.01 -3.80
N ALA A 19 -7.48 8.89 -3.99
CA ALA A 19 -7.30 7.71 -3.17
C ALA A 19 -7.26 6.46 -4.05
N ASN A 20 -6.50 5.46 -3.62
CA ASN A 20 -6.40 4.19 -4.33
C ASN A 20 -6.84 3.05 -3.42
N CYS A 21 -7.62 2.12 -3.96
CA CYS A 21 -7.96 0.87 -3.30
C CYS A 21 -7.50 -0.31 -4.15
N LEU A 22 -6.95 -1.31 -3.50
CA LEU A 22 -6.61 -2.58 -4.12
C LEU A 22 -7.79 -3.53 -3.96
N PHE A 23 -8.30 -4.03 -5.06
CA PHE A 23 -9.30 -5.09 -5.12
C PHE A 23 -8.65 -6.39 -5.56
N LEU A 24 -9.15 -7.48 -5.01
CA LEU A 24 -8.68 -8.82 -5.28
C LEU A 24 -9.88 -9.70 -5.63
N ASP A 25 -9.69 -10.59 -6.58
CA ASP A 25 -10.60 -11.70 -6.87
C ASP A 25 -9.83 -13.02 -6.87
N ASN A 26 -10.46 -14.10 -7.31
CA ASN A 26 -9.82 -15.42 -7.37
C ASN A 26 -8.70 -15.55 -8.42
N SER A 27 -8.54 -14.56 -9.29
CA SER A 27 -7.59 -14.61 -10.40
C SER A 27 -6.40 -13.67 -10.20
N ASN A 28 -6.63 -12.46 -9.71
CA ASN A 28 -5.60 -11.43 -9.66
C ASN A 28 -6.02 -10.27 -8.73
N ARG A 29 -5.17 -9.26 -8.68
CA ARG A 29 -5.39 -7.99 -7.98
C ARG A 29 -5.37 -6.83 -8.97
N ILE A 30 -6.20 -5.83 -8.72
CA ILE A 30 -6.28 -4.63 -9.54
C ILE A 30 -6.47 -3.39 -8.66
N GLN A 31 -5.79 -2.31 -9.03
CA GLN A 31 -5.98 -1.02 -8.35
C GLN A 31 -7.17 -0.28 -8.94
N MET A 32 -7.97 0.33 -8.10
CA MET A 32 -8.99 1.29 -8.49
C MET A 32 -8.64 2.67 -7.92
N ALA A 33 -8.64 3.69 -8.78
CA ALA A 33 -8.38 5.07 -8.41
C ALA A 33 -9.69 5.87 -8.30
N PHE A 34 -9.77 6.66 -7.24
CA PHE A 34 -10.91 7.53 -6.90
C PHE A 34 -10.42 8.97 -6.88
N TRP A 35 -11.12 9.86 -7.55
CA TRP A 35 -10.76 11.26 -7.68
C TRP A 35 -11.84 12.17 -7.13
N ASP A 36 -11.44 13.21 -6.40
CA ASP A 36 -12.33 14.29 -5.93
C ASP A 36 -13.62 13.75 -5.29
N LYS A 37 -14.77 13.98 -5.93
CA LYS A 37 -16.08 13.56 -5.43
C LYS A 37 -16.24 12.04 -5.27
N ASP A 38 -15.49 11.25 -6.02
CA ASP A 38 -15.55 9.79 -5.92
C ASP A 38 -14.90 9.28 -4.63
N VAL A 39 -13.99 10.07 -4.04
CA VAL A 39 -13.44 9.77 -2.71
C VAL A 39 -14.54 9.78 -1.67
N GLU A 40 -15.38 10.81 -1.64
CA GLU A 40 -16.51 10.90 -0.71
C GLU A 40 -17.62 9.93 -1.05
N LYS A 41 -17.96 9.85 -2.35
CA LYS A 41 -19.10 9.05 -2.83
C LYS A 41 -18.89 7.56 -2.59
N HIS A 42 -17.68 7.04 -2.85
CA HIS A 42 -17.39 5.62 -2.88
C HIS A 42 -16.25 5.21 -1.92
N TYR A 43 -15.07 5.82 -2.04
CA TYR A 43 -13.87 5.37 -1.36
C TYR A 43 -14.00 5.34 0.17
N ASN A 44 -14.57 6.39 0.76
CA ASN A 44 -14.73 6.49 2.22
C ASN A 44 -15.62 5.38 2.80
N LYS A 45 -16.55 4.86 1.99
CA LYS A 45 -17.50 3.81 2.36
C LYS A 45 -16.95 2.39 2.19
N LEU A 46 -15.80 2.24 1.55
CA LEU A 46 -15.18 0.93 1.42
C LEU A 46 -14.61 0.46 2.75
N GLU A 47 -14.81 -0.80 3.06
CA GLU A 47 -14.27 -1.48 4.24
C GLU A 47 -13.33 -2.61 3.79
N GLU A 48 -12.25 -2.80 4.51
CA GLU A 48 -11.30 -3.86 4.21
C GLU A 48 -11.90 -5.22 4.56
N GLY A 49 -11.63 -6.21 3.71
CA GLY A 49 -12.18 -7.56 3.87
C GLY A 49 -13.62 -7.74 3.40
N GLN A 50 -14.28 -6.67 2.98
CA GLN A 50 -15.63 -6.73 2.42
C GLN A 50 -15.59 -7.03 0.93
N VAL A 51 -16.56 -7.82 0.45
CA VAL A 51 -16.73 -8.14 -0.97
C VAL A 51 -17.65 -7.13 -1.64
N TYR A 52 -17.27 -6.67 -2.82
CA TYR A 52 -18.00 -5.66 -3.57
C TYR A 52 -18.28 -6.10 -5.01
N ILE A 53 -19.45 -5.72 -5.51
CA ILE A 53 -19.78 -5.74 -6.92
C ILE A 53 -19.53 -4.34 -7.47
N ILE A 54 -18.68 -4.24 -8.49
CA ILE A 54 -18.34 -2.98 -9.15
C ILE A 54 -18.85 -3.03 -10.59
N SER A 55 -19.65 -2.04 -10.98
CA SER A 55 -20.19 -1.90 -12.34
C SER A 55 -20.06 -0.46 -12.85
N GLY A 56 -20.10 -0.26 -14.15
CA GLY A 56 -20.05 1.05 -14.78
C GLY A 56 -18.69 1.78 -14.64
N ALA A 57 -17.66 1.09 -14.19
CA ALA A 57 -16.30 1.65 -14.13
C ALA A 57 -15.56 1.44 -15.46
N GLU A 58 -14.52 2.23 -15.70
CA GLU A 58 -13.66 2.11 -16.87
C GLU A 58 -12.34 1.43 -16.54
N ILE A 59 -11.77 0.73 -17.51
CA ILE A 59 -10.43 0.14 -17.42
C ILE A 59 -9.48 0.95 -18.30
N ARG A 60 -8.32 1.30 -17.73
CA ARG A 60 -7.23 1.93 -18.49
C ARG A 60 -5.90 1.24 -18.22
N LYS A 61 -4.90 1.52 -19.08
CA LYS A 61 -3.53 1.07 -18.82
C LYS A 61 -3.00 1.68 -17.52
N SER A 62 -2.35 0.86 -16.73
CA SER A 62 -1.66 1.29 -15.51
C SER A 62 -0.65 2.39 -15.80
N ASN A 63 -0.53 3.31 -14.89
CA ASN A 63 0.50 4.34 -14.91
C ASN A 63 1.65 3.99 -13.94
N LYS A 64 2.70 4.80 -13.95
CA LYS A 64 3.90 4.61 -13.11
C LYS A 64 3.64 4.62 -11.59
N TYR A 65 2.47 5.05 -11.15
CA TYR A 65 2.08 5.09 -9.73
C TYR A 65 1.29 3.85 -9.30
N ASN A 66 0.96 2.96 -10.24
CA ASN A 66 0.31 1.70 -9.95
C ASN A 66 1.37 0.63 -9.63
N ASN A 67 1.43 0.24 -8.37
CA ASN A 67 2.44 -0.69 -7.85
C ASN A 67 1.92 -2.15 -7.77
N THR A 68 0.77 -2.46 -8.38
CA THR A 68 0.16 -3.79 -8.28
C THR A 68 0.81 -4.85 -9.16
N GLY A 69 1.61 -4.44 -10.14
CA GLY A 69 2.11 -5.32 -11.20
C GLY A 69 1.07 -5.63 -12.29
N ASN A 70 -0.18 -5.18 -12.13
CA ASN A 70 -1.20 -5.31 -13.16
C ASN A 70 -1.01 -4.26 -14.25
N SER A 71 -1.12 -4.66 -15.51
CA SER A 71 -1.01 -3.75 -16.66
C SER A 71 -2.19 -2.79 -16.81
N TYR A 72 -3.25 -3.00 -16.03
CA TYR A 72 -4.48 -2.21 -16.06
C TYR A 72 -4.86 -1.73 -14.67
N GLU A 73 -5.63 -0.64 -14.64
CA GLU A 73 -6.27 -0.11 -13.43
C GLU A 73 -7.72 0.27 -13.72
N ILE A 74 -8.55 0.27 -12.69
CA ILE A 74 -9.95 0.67 -12.76
C ILE A 74 -10.06 2.16 -12.40
N ILE A 75 -10.90 2.88 -13.13
CA ILE A 75 -11.20 4.30 -12.87
C ILE A 75 -12.68 4.46 -12.61
N CYS A 76 -13.01 5.18 -11.56
CA CYS A 76 -14.37 5.64 -11.31
C CYS A 76 -14.85 6.56 -12.44
N THR A 77 -16.08 6.35 -12.85
CA THR A 77 -16.83 7.24 -13.74
C THR A 77 -18.10 7.73 -13.03
N LYS A 78 -18.85 8.60 -13.67
CA LYS A 78 -20.16 9.06 -13.14
C LYS A 78 -21.16 7.90 -12.98
N GLU A 79 -21.01 6.86 -13.80
CA GLU A 79 -21.89 5.68 -13.88
C GLU A 79 -21.42 4.56 -12.94
N THR A 80 -20.27 4.73 -12.29
CA THR A 80 -19.75 3.71 -11.38
C THR A 80 -20.67 3.51 -10.19
N LEU A 81 -21.05 2.24 -9.99
CA LEU A 81 -21.76 1.74 -8.83
C LEU A 81 -20.89 0.74 -8.10
N ILE A 82 -20.79 0.89 -6.79
CA ILE A 82 -20.09 -0.04 -5.90
C ILE A 82 -21.07 -0.47 -4.83
N GLN A 83 -21.35 -1.74 -4.75
CA GLN A 83 -22.33 -2.33 -3.84
C GLN A 83 -21.69 -3.47 -3.05
N VAL A 84 -22.07 -3.61 -1.80
CA VAL A 84 -21.68 -4.78 -0.99
C VAL A 84 -22.32 -6.03 -1.60
N ALA A 85 -21.56 -7.10 -1.72
CA ALA A 85 -22.07 -8.40 -2.17
C ALA A 85 -22.55 -9.20 -0.95
N ASP A 86 -23.82 -9.03 -0.58
CA ASP A 86 -24.37 -9.61 0.64
C ASP A 86 -24.36 -11.16 0.67
N ASN A 87 -24.27 -11.79 -0.51
CA ASN A 87 -24.33 -13.25 -0.65
C ASN A 87 -22.97 -13.93 -0.89
N VAL A 88 -21.87 -13.18 -0.82
CA VAL A 88 -20.52 -13.67 -1.08
C VAL A 88 -19.64 -13.43 0.14
N SER A 89 -19.12 -14.50 0.72
CA SER A 89 -18.14 -14.39 1.79
C SER A 89 -16.76 -14.09 1.25
N SER A 90 -16.02 -13.19 1.90
CA SER A 90 -14.59 -12.97 1.61
C SER A 90 -13.74 -14.25 1.77
N GLN A 91 -14.25 -15.26 2.49
CA GLN A 91 -13.59 -16.56 2.64
C GLN A 91 -13.66 -17.41 1.35
N GLU A 92 -14.62 -17.12 0.45
CA GLU A 92 -14.75 -17.79 -0.86
C GLU A 92 -13.74 -17.23 -1.88
N ILE A 93 -13.24 -16.02 -1.64
CA ILE A 93 -12.16 -15.43 -2.42
C ILE A 93 -10.85 -16.05 -1.91
N LYS A 94 -10.16 -16.79 -2.77
CA LYS A 94 -8.86 -17.37 -2.43
C LYS A 94 -7.97 -16.24 -1.88
N ARG A 95 -7.46 -16.45 -0.66
CA ARG A 95 -6.43 -15.55 -0.13
C ARG A 95 -5.27 -15.60 -1.09
N PHE A 96 -4.81 -14.46 -1.54
CA PHE A 96 -3.56 -14.39 -2.27
C PHE A 96 -2.48 -15.00 -1.38
N ASP A 97 -1.80 -16.01 -1.89
CA ASP A 97 -0.56 -16.44 -1.29
C ASP A 97 0.41 -15.25 -1.38
N ILE A 98 0.61 -14.62 -0.26
CA ILE A 98 1.65 -13.60 -0.16
C ILE A 98 2.95 -14.38 -0.25
N ASN A 99 3.63 -14.32 -1.40
CA ASN A 99 4.97 -14.83 -1.50
C ASN A 99 5.85 -14.04 -0.54
N VAL A 100 6.27 -14.70 0.51
CA VAL A 100 7.14 -14.13 1.54
C VAL A 100 8.57 -14.48 1.16
N ASP A 101 9.36 -13.44 0.93
CA ASP A 101 10.81 -13.57 0.76
C ASP A 101 11.47 -13.81 2.12
N THR A 102 12.52 -14.62 2.16
CA THR A 102 13.36 -14.70 3.35
C THR A 102 14.43 -13.60 3.31
N ILE A 103 14.82 -13.10 4.49
CA ILE A 103 15.92 -12.12 4.57
C ILE A 103 17.18 -12.68 3.90
N ARG A 104 17.44 -13.97 4.04
CA ARG A 104 18.56 -14.64 3.38
C ARG A 104 18.49 -14.57 1.84
N SER A 105 17.29 -14.61 1.26
CA SER A 105 17.12 -14.57 -0.20
C SER A 105 17.35 -13.19 -0.81
N ILE A 106 17.41 -12.14 0.01
CA ILE A 106 17.58 -10.75 -0.45
C ILE A 106 18.95 -10.54 -1.12
N GLU A 107 19.98 -11.24 -0.66
CA GLU A 107 21.35 -11.13 -1.26
C GLU A 107 21.38 -11.46 -2.76
N GLY A 108 20.45 -12.33 -3.23
CA GLY A 108 20.35 -12.70 -4.65
C GLY A 108 19.41 -11.82 -5.48
N GLN A 109 18.76 -10.85 -4.88
CA GLN A 109 17.78 -10.02 -5.55
C GLN A 109 18.41 -8.82 -6.27
N ALA A 110 17.76 -8.37 -7.34
CA ALA A 110 18.19 -7.16 -8.03
C ALA A 110 17.97 -5.92 -7.16
N ILE A 111 18.84 -4.93 -7.28
CA ILE A 111 18.66 -3.63 -6.61
C ILE A 111 17.32 -3.03 -7.04
N ASN A 112 16.58 -2.46 -6.09
CA ASN A 112 15.21 -1.93 -6.24
C ASN A 112 14.13 -3.00 -6.47
N SER A 113 14.40 -4.28 -6.21
CA SER A 113 13.35 -5.30 -6.16
C SER A 113 12.34 -4.99 -5.08
N LYS A 114 11.08 -5.36 -5.35
CA LYS A 114 10.02 -5.32 -4.35
C LYS A 114 10.01 -6.65 -3.61
N LEU A 115 9.98 -6.55 -2.29
CA LEU A 115 10.05 -7.71 -1.41
C LEU A 115 8.87 -7.68 -0.43
N THR A 116 8.46 -8.87 -0.01
CA THR A 116 7.55 -9.04 1.12
C THR A 116 8.23 -9.93 2.15
N VAL A 117 8.48 -9.41 3.34
CA VAL A 117 9.18 -10.13 4.40
C VAL A 117 8.30 -10.23 5.62
N LEU A 118 8.13 -11.46 6.13
CA LEU A 118 7.52 -11.73 7.43
C LEU A 118 8.62 -12.00 8.44
N GLY A 119 8.68 -11.21 9.49
CA GLY A 119 9.69 -11.33 10.51
C GLY A 119 9.23 -10.80 11.85
N PHE A 120 10.15 -10.62 12.76
CA PHE A 120 9.90 -9.99 14.05
C PHE A 120 10.91 -8.85 14.31
N ALA A 121 10.46 -7.84 15.03
CA ALA A 121 11.30 -6.72 15.43
C ALA A 121 12.35 -7.17 16.46
N VAL A 122 13.61 -7.02 16.15
CA VAL A 122 14.73 -7.36 17.06
C VAL A 122 14.85 -6.31 18.16
N GLU A 123 14.58 -5.06 17.81
CA GLU A 123 14.68 -3.89 18.68
C GLU A 123 13.50 -2.95 18.40
N THR A 124 13.23 -2.03 19.30
CA THR A 124 12.28 -0.93 19.05
C THR A 124 12.84 -0.02 17.95
N PRO A 125 11.99 0.54 17.09
CA PRO A 125 12.40 1.48 16.04
C PRO A 125 13.13 2.69 16.60
N VAL A 126 14.16 3.13 15.88
CA VAL A 126 14.91 4.36 16.20
C VAL A 126 14.55 5.43 15.18
N LYS A 127 14.20 6.61 15.69
CA LYS A 127 13.86 7.79 14.88
C LYS A 127 14.99 8.81 14.97
N GLU A 128 15.45 9.27 13.80
CA GLU A 128 16.49 10.30 13.64
C GLU A 128 15.98 11.43 12.76
N THR A 129 16.39 12.66 13.03
CA THR A 129 16.13 13.81 12.16
C THR A 129 17.39 14.11 11.35
N ILE A 130 17.28 13.99 10.05
CA ILE A 130 18.39 14.22 9.10
C ILE A 130 18.22 15.57 8.43
N LYS A 131 19.26 16.42 8.44
CA LYS A 131 19.28 17.68 7.72
C LYS A 131 19.69 17.45 6.26
N LYS A 132 18.85 17.90 5.33
CA LYS A 132 19.13 17.84 3.89
C LYS A 132 20.09 18.94 3.45
N LYS A 133 20.62 18.80 2.24
CA LYS A 133 21.54 19.80 1.64
C LYS A 133 20.89 21.16 1.41
N ASP A 134 19.57 21.21 1.22
CA ASP A 134 18.78 22.43 1.05
C ASP A 134 18.40 23.12 2.39
N GLY A 135 18.89 22.57 3.51
CA GLY A 135 18.62 23.08 4.86
C GLY A 135 17.32 22.56 5.50
N SER A 136 16.45 21.92 4.76
CA SER A 136 15.25 21.26 5.30
C SER A 136 15.62 20.00 6.10
N THR A 137 14.68 19.49 6.89
CA THR A 137 14.87 18.25 7.64
C THR A 137 13.95 17.14 7.13
N ILE A 138 14.36 15.90 7.32
CA ILE A 138 13.54 14.71 7.06
C ILE A 138 13.73 13.72 8.20
N GLU A 139 12.66 13.03 8.58
CA GLU A 139 12.73 11.95 9.54
C GLU A 139 13.22 10.66 8.87
N LYS A 140 14.15 9.99 9.53
CA LYS A 140 14.61 8.66 9.19
C LYS A 140 14.24 7.73 10.32
N ILE A 141 13.55 6.65 10.03
CA ILE A 141 13.16 5.63 11.00
C ILE A 141 13.82 4.34 10.59
N VAL A 142 14.50 3.70 11.53
CA VAL A 142 15.20 2.43 11.32
C VAL A 142 14.61 1.40 12.29
N ILE A 143 14.26 0.23 11.75
CA ILE A 143 13.89 -0.94 12.54
C ILE A 143 14.69 -2.15 12.07
N LYS A 144 15.20 -2.92 13.01
CA LYS A 144 15.89 -4.19 12.72
C LYS A 144 14.90 -5.33 12.79
N VAL A 145 14.81 -6.09 11.70
CA VAL A 145 13.89 -7.23 11.56
C VAL A 145 14.68 -8.50 11.33
N ALA A 146 14.31 -9.58 12.00
CA ALA A 146 14.83 -10.92 11.79
C ALA A 146 13.71 -11.86 11.36
N ASP A 147 14.05 -12.91 10.62
CA ASP A 147 13.10 -13.95 10.20
C ASP A 147 13.55 -15.37 10.57
N HIS A 148 12.79 -16.36 10.14
CA HIS A 148 13.07 -17.77 10.39
C HIS A 148 14.36 -18.28 9.71
N SER A 149 14.92 -17.54 8.74
CA SER A 149 16.19 -17.89 8.11
C SER A 149 17.41 -17.59 8.99
N GLN A 150 17.18 -17.10 10.21
CA GLN A 150 18.20 -16.67 11.17
C GLN A 150 19.07 -15.49 10.67
N ASN A 151 18.55 -14.74 9.72
CA ASN A 151 19.16 -13.51 9.24
C ASN A 151 18.39 -12.30 9.73
N GLN A 152 19.05 -11.15 9.74
CA GLN A 152 18.46 -9.88 10.12
C GLN A 152 18.81 -8.80 9.11
N ILE A 153 17.95 -7.79 8.98
CA ILE A 153 18.10 -6.67 8.08
C ILE A 153 17.62 -5.38 8.74
N ASP A 154 18.27 -4.27 8.43
CA ASP A 154 17.78 -2.95 8.78
C ASP A 154 16.79 -2.46 7.72
N VAL A 155 15.58 -2.14 8.16
CA VAL A 155 14.53 -1.53 7.33
C VAL A 155 14.49 -0.06 7.62
N VAL A 156 14.66 0.76 6.58
CA VAL A 156 14.72 2.22 6.69
C VAL A 156 13.51 2.84 6.02
N ALA A 157 12.77 3.64 6.76
CA ALA A 157 11.71 4.48 6.22
C ALA A 157 12.06 5.96 6.34
N TRP A 158 11.55 6.76 5.40
CA TRP A 158 11.81 8.19 5.30
C TRP A 158 10.51 8.99 5.32
N GLY A 159 10.48 10.06 6.12
CA GLY A 159 9.33 10.94 6.24
C GLY A 159 8.07 10.21 6.72
N ASP A 160 6.93 10.53 6.14
CA ASP A 160 5.62 10.03 6.57
C ASP A 160 5.42 8.52 6.38
N SER A 161 6.25 7.88 5.54
CA SER A 161 6.15 6.43 5.31
C SER A 161 6.53 5.57 6.52
N GLY A 162 7.15 6.15 7.52
CA GLY A 162 7.58 5.45 8.75
C GLY A 162 6.57 5.45 9.89
N GLY A 163 5.40 6.09 9.73
CA GLY A 163 4.45 6.28 10.83
C GLY A 163 3.97 5.00 11.51
N ASP A 164 3.74 3.94 10.74
CA ASP A 164 3.33 2.64 11.30
C ASP A 164 4.50 1.88 11.93
N ILE A 165 5.71 2.08 11.45
CA ILE A 165 6.91 1.45 12.02
C ILE A 165 7.13 1.90 13.46
N LEU A 166 6.85 3.17 13.78
CA LEU A 166 7.01 3.70 15.15
C LEU A 166 6.07 3.08 16.18
N LYS A 167 5.02 2.38 15.75
CA LYS A 167 4.08 1.67 16.64
C LYS A 167 4.57 0.26 17.00
N VAL A 168 5.62 -0.21 16.33
CA VAL A 168 6.17 -1.56 16.53
C VAL A 168 7.01 -1.60 17.80
N SER A 169 6.79 -2.62 18.59
CA SER A 169 7.58 -2.93 19.80
C SER A 169 8.56 -4.06 19.51
N LYS A 170 9.59 -4.16 20.33
CA LYS A 170 10.51 -5.30 20.28
C LYS A 170 9.74 -6.62 20.41
N HIS A 171 10.06 -7.58 19.54
CA HIS A 171 9.46 -8.91 19.41
C HIS A 171 8.07 -8.93 18.73
N ASP A 172 7.53 -7.80 18.31
CA ASP A 172 6.32 -7.80 17.48
C ASP A 172 6.58 -8.50 16.15
N VAL A 173 5.60 -9.26 15.69
CA VAL A 173 5.61 -9.85 14.35
C VAL A 173 5.23 -8.78 13.34
N VAL A 174 6.05 -8.60 12.32
CA VAL A 174 5.88 -7.58 11.29
C VAL A 174 5.82 -8.20 9.90
N LEU A 175 4.89 -7.72 9.10
CA LEU A 175 4.82 -8.00 7.67
C LEU A 175 5.23 -6.74 6.92
N LEU A 176 6.41 -6.78 6.31
CA LEU A 176 6.94 -5.71 5.47
C LEU A 176 6.45 -5.93 4.04
N THR A 177 5.70 -4.99 3.51
CA THR A 177 5.21 -5.01 2.12
C THR A 177 5.55 -3.72 1.41
N ASN A 178 5.67 -3.78 0.09
CA ASN A 178 5.84 -2.60 -0.75
C ASN A 178 4.52 -1.93 -1.08
#